data_1e7b9fe4c45e83f3557b52c95a1f1541
#
_entry.id   1e7b9fe4c45e83f3557b52c95a1f1541
#
_cell.length_a   1.000
_cell.length_b   1.000
_cell.length_c   1.000
_cell.angle_alpha   90.00
_cell.angle_beta   90.00
_cell.angle_gamma   90.00
#
_symmetry.space_group_name_H-M   'P 1'
#
loop_
_entity.id
_entity.type
_entity.pdbx_description
1 polymer ?
#
loop_
_entity_poly.entity_id
_entity_poly.type
_entity_poly.pdbx_seq_one_letter_code
_entity_poly.pdbx_strand_id
1 'polypeptide(L)'
;MGISSMKAFTSRLLSVISGTLTISCHSLFYLTGIRIAQFFWNVNFFIGDRQVEVEDWKKLLYNPFDNKELEEDNMISLLLGIIYLSFISLGLPDALLGSAWPTMYGEFSVPVSYAGIISMIIALGTVVSSLQSDRLTRKLGTGKVTAISVAMTAAALFGFSFSHSFWMLCLWAIPYGLGAGSVDASLNNYVALHYESRHMSWLHCMWGVGASLGPYIMGFALTGGKTWNAGYRWIGMLQVVLTVILFLSLPMWKGRKAGGEQGKGEEADKILSLPEIIRIPGAKEVLICFFCYCAVEQTAGLWASSYLVLYKGMAAETAAGFASMFYIGITLGRAASGFMTMKFNDTQMIRLGLGTIALGIVVMLIPMGANLSVAGLILIGLGCAPVYPCVIHSTPAHFGADKSQAIIGVQMAMAYVGTCVMPPLFGIIANHISVALLPVYLLILLVLMTMMHEELNKKTK
;
A
#
# COMPACT_ATOMS: atom_id res chain seq x y z
N MET A 1 39.13 -37.20 -35.16
CA MET A 1 39.08 -36.61 -33.80
C MET A 1 38.01 -37.36 -33.03
N GLY A 2 38.36 -38.11 -31.99
CA GLY A 2 37.50 -39.14 -31.41
C GLY A 2 36.53 -38.60 -30.38
N ILE A 3 35.42 -39.30 -30.20
CA ILE A 3 34.31 -39.05 -29.28
C ILE A 3 34.79 -38.79 -27.82
N SER A 4 35.99 -39.27 -27.44
CA SER A 4 36.60 -39.05 -26.13
C SER A 4 37.07 -37.60 -25.92
N SER A 5 37.53 -36.90 -26.95
CA SER A 5 37.97 -35.50 -26.85
C SER A 5 36.80 -34.52 -26.76
N MET A 6 35.66 -34.87 -27.34
CA MET A 6 34.44 -34.09 -27.28
C MET A 6 33.75 -34.20 -25.91
N LYS A 7 33.79 -35.38 -25.26
CA LYS A 7 33.31 -35.55 -23.88
C LYS A 7 34.18 -34.81 -22.87
N ALA A 8 35.51 -34.76 -23.06
CA ALA A 8 36.42 -34.01 -22.20
C ALA A 8 36.23 -32.47 -22.35
N PHE A 9 35.94 -32.01 -23.58
CA PHE A 9 35.66 -30.60 -23.84
C PHE A 9 34.30 -30.16 -23.24
N THR A 10 33.23 -30.96 -23.41
CA THR A 10 31.92 -30.69 -22.82
C THR A 10 31.94 -30.75 -21.29
N SER A 11 32.69 -31.65 -20.67
CA SER A 11 32.82 -31.73 -19.21
C SER A 11 33.58 -30.52 -18.64
N ARG A 12 34.64 -30.06 -19.33
CA ARG A 12 35.36 -28.83 -18.97
C ARG A 12 34.51 -27.56 -19.18
N LEU A 13 33.74 -27.50 -20.26
CA LEU A 13 32.84 -26.37 -20.52
C LEU A 13 31.73 -26.30 -19.46
N LEU A 14 31.13 -27.44 -19.10
CA LEU A 14 30.12 -27.54 -18.03
C LEU A 14 30.71 -27.21 -16.66
N SER A 15 31.94 -27.59 -16.35
CA SER A 15 32.57 -27.23 -15.07
C SER A 15 32.95 -25.74 -14.99
N VAL A 16 33.36 -25.12 -16.10
CA VAL A 16 33.63 -23.67 -16.17
C VAL A 16 32.32 -22.86 -16.08
N ILE A 17 31.26 -23.29 -16.77
CA ILE A 17 29.94 -22.64 -16.71
C ILE A 17 29.33 -22.82 -15.33
N SER A 18 29.41 -23.99 -14.73
CA SER A 18 28.94 -24.24 -13.36
C SER A 18 29.77 -23.46 -12.32
N GLY A 19 31.10 -23.41 -12.45
CA GLY A 19 31.97 -22.63 -11.57
C GLY A 19 31.76 -21.13 -11.68
N THR A 20 31.60 -20.58 -12.91
CA THR A 20 31.28 -19.14 -13.11
C THR A 20 29.87 -18.79 -12.70
N LEU A 21 28.87 -19.66 -12.92
CA LEU A 21 27.53 -19.46 -12.41
C LEU A 21 27.49 -19.51 -10.87
N THR A 22 28.23 -20.45 -10.25
CA THR A 22 28.28 -20.57 -8.78
C THR A 22 29.01 -19.38 -8.14
N ILE A 23 30.11 -18.90 -8.74
CA ILE A 23 30.84 -17.72 -8.26
C ILE A 23 30.03 -16.44 -8.53
N SER A 24 29.36 -16.31 -9.66
CA SER A 24 28.50 -15.17 -9.98
C SER A 24 27.22 -15.17 -9.12
N CYS A 25 26.61 -16.32 -8.86
CA CYS A 25 25.50 -16.43 -7.90
C CYS A 25 25.97 -16.15 -6.47
N HIS A 26 27.11 -16.69 -6.02
CA HIS A 26 27.63 -16.40 -4.67
C HIS A 26 28.01 -14.93 -4.49
N SER A 27 28.64 -14.29 -5.45
CA SER A 27 28.95 -12.86 -5.39
C SER A 27 27.70 -11.98 -5.58
N LEU A 28 26.73 -12.41 -6.40
CA LEU A 28 25.45 -11.71 -6.52
C LEU A 28 24.59 -11.89 -5.25
N PHE A 29 24.57 -13.08 -4.65
CA PHE A 29 23.94 -13.30 -3.33
C PHE A 29 24.67 -12.57 -2.22
N TYR A 30 25.99 -12.48 -2.24
CA TYR A 30 26.77 -11.75 -1.24
C TYR A 30 26.59 -10.23 -1.39
N LEU A 31 26.61 -9.68 -2.60
CA LEU A 31 26.39 -8.25 -2.87
C LEU A 31 24.91 -7.84 -2.71
N THR A 32 23.95 -8.68 -3.10
CA THR A 32 22.52 -8.46 -2.80
C THR A 32 22.24 -8.66 -1.33
N GLY A 33 22.82 -9.66 -0.67
CA GLY A 33 22.73 -9.85 0.77
C GLY A 33 23.30 -8.68 1.57
N ILE A 34 24.44 -8.11 1.17
CA ILE A 34 25.01 -6.90 1.82
C ILE A 34 24.16 -5.66 1.54
N ARG A 35 23.62 -5.47 0.35
CA ARG A 35 22.73 -4.34 0.03
C ARG A 35 21.35 -4.49 0.69
N ILE A 36 20.84 -5.71 0.78
CA ILE A 36 19.63 -6.03 1.55
C ILE A 36 19.91 -5.84 3.03
N ALA A 37 21.06 -6.28 3.56
CA ALA A 37 21.46 -6.04 4.94
C ALA A 37 21.71 -4.55 5.22
N GLN A 38 22.27 -3.77 4.29
CA GLN A 38 22.40 -2.31 4.39
C GLN A 38 21.04 -1.60 4.30
N PHE A 39 20.13 -2.09 3.49
CA PHE A 39 18.75 -1.63 3.45
C PHE A 39 18.06 -1.95 4.79
N PHE A 40 18.21 -3.18 5.31
CA PHE A 40 17.69 -3.57 6.63
C PHE A 40 18.42 -2.86 7.79
N TRP A 41 19.70 -2.50 7.66
CA TRP A 41 20.41 -1.63 8.61
C TRP A 41 19.78 -0.24 8.67
N ASN A 42 19.47 0.36 7.52
CA ASN A 42 18.74 1.63 7.44
C ASN A 42 17.29 1.49 7.91
N VAL A 43 16.66 0.33 7.72
CA VAL A 43 15.32 -0.01 8.22
C VAL A 43 15.35 -0.39 9.71
N ASN A 44 16.41 -0.97 10.25
CA ASN A 44 16.59 -1.19 11.70
C ASN A 44 16.64 0.11 12.52
N PHE A 45 17.04 1.24 11.91
CA PHE A 45 16.81 2.56 12.51
C PHE A 45 15.32 2.82 12.77
N PHE A 46 14.43 2.18 12.01
CA PHE A 46 12.97 2.25 12.15
C PHE A 46 12.36 1.11 12.99
N ILE A 47 13.08 0.05 13.32
CA ILE A 47 12.50 -1.18 13.92
C ILE A 47 12.75 -1.34 15.42
N GLY A 48 13.77 -0.73 16.03
CA GLY A 48 13.96 -0.96 17.46
C GLY A 48 15.09 -0.22 18.15
N ASP A 49 14.91 0.01 19.48
CA ASP A 49 15.87 0.63 20.39
C ASP A 49 17.11 -0.25 20.73
N ARG A 50 17.29 -1.41 20.11
CA ARG A 50 18.48 -2.24 20.25
C ARG A 50 19.24 -2.35 18.93
N GLN A 51 20.51 -1.97 18.97
CA GLN A 51 21.46 -2.24 17.90
C GLN A 51 21.69 -3.75 17.80
N VAL A 52 21.12 -4.38 16.77
CA VAL A 52 21.46 -5.76 16.38
C VAL A 52 22.75 -5.70 15.58
N GLU A 53 23.85 -6.25 16.10
CA GLU A 53 25.14 -6.25 15.41
C GLU A 53 25.14 -7.15 14.17
N VAL A 54 25.97 -6.81 13.19
CA VAL A 54 26.11 -7.57 11.93
C VAL A 54 26.50 -9.04 12.19
N GLU A 55 27.14 -9.33 13.33
CA GLU A 55 27.48 -10.69 13.75
C GLU A 55 26.26 -11.51 14.16
N ASP A 56 25.21 -10.89 14.68
CA ASP A 56 23.97 -11.58 15.05
C ASP A 56 23.20 -12.03 13.78
N TRP A 57 23.25 -11.26 12.70
CA TRP A 57 22.73 -11.67 11.40
C TRP A 57 23.50 -12.85 10.78
N LYS A 58 24.82 -12.93 11.01
CA LYS A 58 25.62 -14.10 10.58
C LYS A 58 25.26 -15.34 11.37
N LYS A 59 25.03 -15.22 12.69
CA LYS A 59 24.58 -16.35 13.53
C LYS A 59 23.21 -16.86 13.14
N LEU A 60 22.26 -15.96 12.84
CA LEU A 60 20.91 -16.28 12.33
C LEU A 60 20.92 -17.05 11.01
N LEU A 61 21.81 -16.68 10.08
CA LEU A 61 21.94 -17.35 8.80
C LEU A 61 22.65 -18.71 8.88
N TYR A 62 23.50 -18.94 9.91
CA TYR A 62 24.34 -20.13 10.03
C TYR A 62 23.89 -21.14 11.10
N ASN A 63 23.11 -20.73 12.13
CA ASN A 63 22.66 -21.65 13.18
C ASN A 63 21.34 -21.21 13.85
N PRO A 64 20.17 -21.55 13.27
CA PRO A 64 18.87 -21.03 13.73
C PRO A 64 18.30 -21.73 14.98
N PHE A 65 19.01 -22.60 15.70
CA PHE A 65 18.39 -23.51 16.66
C PHE A 65 18.80 -23.37 18.15
N ASP A 66 19.58 -22.37 18.56
CA ASP A 66 20.23 -22.42 19.89
C ASP A 66 19.78 -21.40 20.96
N ASN A 67 18.83 -20.47 20.71
CA ASN A 67 18.34 -19.53 21.73
C ASN A 67 16.87 -19.14 21.54
N LYS A 68 15.94 -19.76 22.23
CA LYS A 68 14.48 -19.58 22.05
C LYS A 68 13.95 -18.16 22.21
N GLU A 69 14.45 -17.35 23.14
CA GLU A 69 13.95 -15.97 23.35
C GLU A 69 14.51 -14.97 22.31
N LEU A 70 15.78 -15.11 21.92
CA LEU A 70 16.37 -14.34 20.81
C LEU A 70 15.79 -14.74 19.46
N GLU A 71 15.31 -15.99 19.30
CA GLU A 71 14.63 -16.48 18.11
C GLU A 71 13.24 -15.85 17.92
N GLU A 72 12.48 -15.66 18.98
CA GLU A 72 11.13 -15.06 18.87
C GLU A 72 11.21 -13.58 18.47
N ASP A 73 12.08 -12.78 19.09
CA ASP A 73 12.22 -11.34 18.76
C ASP A 73 12.79 -11.12 17.34
N ASN A 74 13.73 -11.96 16.92
CA ASN A 74 14.30 -11.91 15.58
C ASN A 74 13.30 -12.36 14.50
N MET A 75 12.51 -13.39 14.80
CA MET A 75 11.45 -13.88 13.92
C MET A 75 10.34 -12.84 13.74
N ILE A 76 10.02 -12.09 14.80
CA ILE A 76 9.08 -10.97 14.82
C ILE A 76 9.55 -9.85 13.88
N SER A 77 10.80 -9.46 14.01
CA SER A 77 11.41 -8.40 13.23
C SER A 77 11.53 -8.78 11.75
N LEU A 78 11.89 -10.04 11.47
CA LEU A 78 11.95 -10.56 10.10
C LEU A 78 10.57 -10.60 9.42
N LEU A 79 9.55 -11.05 10.15
CA LEU A 79 8.17 -11.07 9.64
C LEU A 79 7.67 -9.65 9.34
N LEU A 80 7.96 -8.67 10.22
CA LEU A 80 7.63 -7.27 9.99
C LEU A 80 8.33 -6.73 8.73
N GLY A 81 9.60 -7.10 8.50
CA GLY A 81 10.33 -6.76 7.29
C GLY A 81 9.66 -7.33 6.03
N ILE A 82 9.18 -8.59 6.08
CA ILE A 82 8.44 -9.21 4.97
C ILE A 82 7.10 -8.49 4.73
N ILE A 83 6.42 -8.07 5.80
CA ILE A 83 5.17 -7.30 5.72
C ILE A 83 5.43 -5.93 5.05
N TYR A 84 6.50 -5.23 5.43
CA TYR A 84 6.90 -3.97 4.79
C TYR A 84 7.25 -4.15 3.31
N LEU A 85 7.99 -5.20 2.95
CA LEU A 85 8.26 -5.55 1.55
C LEU A 85 6.96 -5.84 0.77
N SER A 86 5.98 -6.48 1.41
CA SER A 86 4.68 -6.72 0.80
C SER A 86 3.95 -5.41 0.50
N PHE A 87 4.06 -4.40 1.35
CA PHE A 87 3.46 -3.08 1.11
C PHE A 87 4.20 -2.26 0.04
N ILE A 88 5.54 -2.34 -0.03
CA ILE A 88 6.29 -1.80 -1.18
C ILE A 88 5.79 -2.44 -2.46
N SER A 89 5.63 -3.75 -2.43
CA SER A 89 5.15 -4.55 -3.56
C SER A 89 3.73 -4.21 -3.98
N LEU A 90 2.84 -3.87 -3.05
CA LEU A 90 1.50 -3.36 -3.35
C LEU A 90 1.54 -2.00 -4.05
N GLY A 91 2.41 -1.09 -3.58
CA GLY A 91 2.54 0.24 -4.15
C GLY A 91 3.16 0.25 -5.55
N LEU A 92 4.12 -0.65 -5.83
CA LEU A 92 4.86 -0.68 -7.09
C LEU A 92 3.96 -0.63 -8.34
N PRO A 93 2.89 -1.44 -8.47
CA PRO A 93 2.07 -1.45 -9.65
C PRO A 93 0.96 -0.40 -9.67
N ASP A 94 0.63 0.25 -8.55
CA ASP A 94 -0.50 1.18 -8.45
C ASP A 94 -0.38 2.39 -9.39
N ALA A 95 0.84 2.89 -9.60
CA ALA A 95 1.11 4.01 -10.48
C ALA A 95 1.60 3.61 -11.89
N LEU A 96 1.70 2.30 -12.19
CA LEU A 96 2.19 1.81 -13.48
C LEU A 96 1.28 2.14 -14.64
N LEU A 97 -0.03 1.92 -14.47
CA LEU A 97 -0.98 2.19 -15.54
C LEU A 97 -0.90 3.65 -15.99
N GLY A 98 -0.88 4.58 -15.03
CA GLY A 98 -0.78 6.01 -15.31
C GLY A 98 0.51 6.39 -16.04
N SER A 99 1.64 5.79 -15.67
CA SER A 99 2.94 6.07 -16.30
C SER A 99 3.14 5.39 -17.66
N ALA A 100 2.53 4.24 -17.90
CA ALA A 100 2.61 3.50 -19.16
C ALA A 100 1.54 3.92 -20.18
N TRP A 101 0.38 4.38 -19.73
CA TRP A 101 -0.79 4.63 -20.57
C TRP A 101 -0.55 5.57 -21.75
N PRO A 102 0.26 6.65 -21.62
CA PRO A 102 0.57 7.52 -22.76
C PRO A 102 1.19 6.80 -23.97
N THR A 103 1.86 5.67 -23.74
CA THR A 103 2.42 4.83 -24.81
C THR A 103 1.48 3.69 -25.22
N MET A 104 0.58 3.27 -24.33
CA MET A 104 -0.29 2.10 -24.54
C MET A 104 -1.54 2.44 -25.37
N TYR A 105 -2.23 3.57 -25.09
CA TYR A 105 -3.51 3.86 -25.71
C TYR A 105 -3.44 3.97 -27.23
N GLY A 106 -2.34 4.53 -27.75
CA GLY A 106 -2.10 4.61 -29.20
C GLY A 106 -1.84 3.25 -29.83
N GLU A 107 -1.07 2.37 -29.16
CA GLU A 107 -0.81 1.01 -29.62
C GLU A 107 -2.09 0.16 -29.72
N PHE A 108 -3.01 0.32 -28.74
CA PHE A 108 -4.31 -0.38 -28.76
C PHE A 108 -5.39 0.33 -29.57
N SER A 109 -5.10 1.50 -30.16
CA SER A 109 -6.07 2.32 -30.93
C SER A 109 -7.35 2.62 -30.14
N VAL A 110 -7.22 2.95 -28.84
CA VAL A 110 -8.33 3.28 -27.95
C VAL A 110 -8.23 4.73 -27.45
N PRO A 111 -9.34 5.36 -27.03
CA PRO A 111 -9.32 6.68 -26.40
C PRO A 111 -8.48 6.69 -25.11
N VAL A 112 -7.83 7.82 -24.81
CA VAL A 112 -7.05 8.02 -23.58
C VAL A 112 -7.88 7.72 -22.32
N SER A 113 -9.18 8.01 -22.32
CA SER A 113 -10.11 7.76 -21.22
C SER A 113 -10.29 6.29 -20.84
N TYR A 114 -9.88 5.34 -21.69
CA TYR A 114 -10.04 3.91 -21.46
C TYR A 114 -9.14 3.38 -20.32
N ALA A 115 -8.11 4.11 -19.91
CA ALA A 115 -7.40 3.84 -18.64
C ALA A 115 -8.36 3.76 -17.44
N GLY A 116 -9.38 4.62 -17.44
CA GLY A 116 -10.41 4.64 -16.40
C GLY A 116 -11.20 3.34 -16.31
N ILE A 117 -11.45 2.64 -17.44
CA ILE A 117 -12.15 1.36 -17.45
C ILE A 117 -11.30 0.30 -16.70
N ILE A 118 -10.00 0.22 -17.02
CA ILE A 118 -9.07 -0.70 -16.35
C ILE A 118 -9.02 -0.40 -14.86
N SER A 119 -8.84 0.88 -14.48
CA SER A 119 -8.81 1.30 -13.08
C SER A 119 -10.10 0.97 -12.33
N MET A 120 -11.26 1.14 -12.97
CA MET A 120 -12.56 0.77 -12.39
C MET A 120 -12.71 -0.74 -12.18
N ILE A 121 -12.23 -1.57 -13.12
CA ILE A 121 -12.24 -3.02 -12.97
C ILE A 121 -11.35 -3.44 -11.79
N ILE A 122 -10.15 -2.87 -11.68
CA ILE A 122 -9.24 -3.10 -10.55
C ILE A 122 -9.92 -2.70 -9.24
N ALA A 123 -10.47 -1.50 -9.16
CA ALA A 123 -11.13 -0.99 -7.96
C ALA A 123 -12.32 -1.85 -7.52
N LEU A 124 -13.17 -2.28 -8.46
CA LEU A 124 -14.29 -3.18 -8.18
C LEU A 124 -13.80 -4.55 -7.68
N GLY A 125 -12.77 -5.11 -8.31
CA GLY A 125 -12.13 -6.34 -7.84
C GLY A 125 -11.57 -6.19 -6.42
N THR A 126 -10.93 -5.07 -6.12
CA THR A 126 -10.39 -4.75 -4.81
C THR A 126 -11.50 -4.62 -3.76
N VAL A 127 -12.60 -3.93 -4.05
CA VAL A 127 -13.77 -3.84 -3.16
C VAL A 127 -14.34 -5.23 -2.84
N VAL A 128 -14.57 -6.04 -3.87
CA VAL A 128 -15.12 -7.42 -3.70
C VAL A 128 -14.18 -8.26 -2.85
N SER A 129 -12.89 -8.20 -3.12
CA SER A 129 -11.87 -8.98 -2.41
C SER A 129 -11.71 -8.52 -0.95
N SER A 130 -11.73 -7.23 -0.68
CA SER A 130 -11.68 -6.68 0.68
C SER A 130 -12.87 -7.12 1.52
N LEU A 131 -14.08 -7.12 0.95
CA LEU A 131 -15.30 -7.63 1.61
C LEU A 131 -15.24 -9.13 1.92
N GLN A 132 -14.46 -9.91 1.15
CA GLN A 132 -14.25 -11.35 1.39
C GLN A 132 -13.05 -11.65 2.29
N SER A 133 -12.26 -10.63 2.66
CA SER A 133 -10.98 -10.80 3.37
C SER A 133 -11.14 -11.53 4.70
N ASP A 134 -12.20 -11.29 5.48
CA ASP A 134 -12.47 -11.99 6.74
C ASP A 134 -12.65 -13.50 6.51
N ARG A 135 -13.48 -13.89 5.53
CA ARG A 135 -13.69 -15.31 5.20
C ARG A 135 -12.41 -15.99 4.75
N LEU A 136 -11.62 -15.30 3.91
CA LEU A 136 -10.36 -15.84 3.39
C LEU A 136 -9.33 -15.97 4.51
N THR A 137 -9.20 -14.96 5.38
CA THR A 137 -8.23 -14.95 6.48
C THR A 137 -8.56 -16.01 7.53
N ARG A 138 -9.83 -16.19 7.89
CA ARG A 138 -10.25 -17.26 8.81
C ARG A 138 -9.97 -18.66 8.25
N LYS A 139 -10.21 -18.90 6.95
CA LYS A 139 -9.99 -20.21 6.32
C LYS A 139 -8.52 -20.52 6.04
N LEU A 140 -7.75 -19.55 5.56
CA LEU A 140 -6.41 -19.77 5.02
C LEU A 140 -5.30 -19.25 5.96
N GLY A 141 -5.63 -18.30 6.83
CA GLY A 141 -4.67 -17.51 7.61
C GLY A 141 -4.05 -16.36 6.81
N THR A 142 -3.63 -15.29 7.49
CA THR A 142 -3.08 -14.07 6.87
C THR A 142 -1.91 -14.37 5.93
N GLY A 143 -0.96 -15.22 6.33
CA GLY A 143 0.22 -15.51 5.51
C GLY A 143 -0.12 -16.14 4.15
N LYS A 144 -1.07 -17.11 4.11
CA LYS A 144 -1.49 -17.72 2.84
C LYS A 144 -2.30 -16.76 1.98
N VAL A 145 -3.18 -15.97 2.59
CA VAL A 145 -3.94 -14.93 1.87
C VAL A 145 -2.96 -13.97 1.21
N THR A 146 -1.96 -13.47 1.95
CA THR A 146 -0.92 -12.59 1.41
C THR A 146 -0.15 -13.23 0.26
N ALA A 147 0.34 -14.47 0.43
CA ALA A 147 1.12 -15.16 -0.60
C ALA A 147 0.33 -15.41 -1.88
N ILE A 148 -0.93 -15.86 -1.76
CA ILE A 148 -1.81 -16.11 -2.91
C ILE A 148 -2.16 -14.79 -3.61
N SER A 149 -2.46 -13.74 -2.85
CA SER A 149 -2.80 -12.42 -3.38
C SER A 149 -1.64 -11.81 -4.16
N VAL A 150 -0.42 -11.85 -3.62
CA VAL A 150 0.77 -11.37 -4.34
C VAL A 150 1.06 -12.23 -5.58
N ALA A 151 0.83 -13.54 -5.53
CA ALA A 151 0.92 -14.40 -6.70
C ALA A 151 -0.09 -14.02 -7.79
N MET A 152 -1.32 -13.66 -7.41
CA MET A 152 -2.36 -13.21 -8.35
C MET A 152 -1.98 -11.88 -9.00
N THR A 153 -1.46 -10.91 -8.23
CA THR A 153 -0.98 -9.64 -8.79
C THR A 153 0.23 -9.84 -9.69
N ALA A 154 1.16 -10.72 -9.34
CA ALA A 154 2.28 -11.10 -10.20
C ALA A 154 1.80 -11.67 -11.54
N ALA A 155 0.87 -12.64 -11.50
CA ALA A 155 0.27 -13.22 -12.71
C ALA A 155 -0.43 -12.17 -13.58
N ALA A 156 -1.15 -11.23 -12.95
CA ALA A 156 -1.82 -10.12 -13.64
C ALA A 156 -0.82 -9.19 -14.33
N LEU A 157 0.30 -8.84 -13.68
CA LEU A 157 1.35 -8.00 -14.26
C LEU A 157 2.02 -8.66 -15.47
N PHE A 158 2.27 -9.97 -15.40
CA PHE A 158 2.71 -10.72 -16.59
C PHE A 158 1.63 -10.75 -17.67
N GLY A 159 0.36 -10.93 -17.28
CA GLY A 159 -0.78 -10.83 -18.20
C GLY A 159 -0.84 -9.48 -18.90
N PHE A 160 -0.67 -8.37 -18.18
CA PHE A 160 -0.53 -7.05 -18.79
C PHE A 160 0.66 -7.01 -19.75
N SER A 161 1.83 -7.52 -19.33
CA SER A 161 3.03 -7.55 -20.16
C SER A 161 2.90 -8.32 -21.47
N PHE A 162 2.01 -9.32 -21.54
CA PHE A 162 1.74 -10.12 -22.74
C PHE A 162 0.47 -9.72 -23.49
N SER A 163 -0.20 -8.67 -23.04
CA SER A 163 -1.44 -8.22 -23.68
C SER A 163 -1.18 -7.52 -25.00
N HIS A 164 -1.91 -7.93 -26.03
CA HIS A 164 -1.89 -7.36 -27.38
C HIS A 164 -3.21 -6.65 -27.74
N SER A 165 -4.15 -6.57 -26.82
CA SER A 165 -5.40 -5.86 -26.98
C SER A 165 -5.90 -5.25 -25.67
N PHE A 166 -6.68 -4.18 -25.77
CA PHE A 166 -7.30 -3.52 -24.62
C PHE A 166 -8.13 -4.49 -23.76
N TRP A 167 -8.89 -5.38 -24.38
CA TRP A 167 -9.75 -6.33 -23.68
C TRP A 167 -8.96 -7.37 -22.86
N MET A 168 -7.76 -7.71 -23.32
CA MET A 168 -6.84 -8.57 -22.52
C MET A 168 -6.38 -7.85 -21.26
N LEU A 169 -6.11 -6.54 -21.33
CA LEU A 169 -5.79 -5.75 -20.13
C LEU A 169 -6.96 -5.73 -19.14
N CYS A 170 -8.20 -5.53 -19.65
CA CYS A 170 -9.42 -5.60 -18.82
C CYS A 170 -9.58 -6.97 -18.15
N LEU A 171 -9.28 -8.07 -18.85
CA LEU A 171 -9.34 -9.42 -18.30
C LEU A 171 -8.31 -9.60 -17.15
N TRP A 172 -7.08 -9.16 -17.36
CA TRP A 172 -6.03 -9.25 -16.33
C TRP A 172 -6.21 -8.26 -15.18
N ALA A 173 -6.96 -7.18 -15.38
CA ALA A 173 -7.33 -6.25 -14.31
C ALA A 173 -8.19 -6.92 -13.21
N ILE A 174 -8.95 -7.99 -13.54
CA ILE A 174 -9.77 -8.73 -12.57
C ILE A 174 -8.90 -9.42 -11.52
N PRO A 175 -7.98 -10.37 -11.86
CA PRO A 175 -7.14 -10.99 -10.86
C PRO A 175 -6.21 -9.99 -10.15
N TYR A 176 -5.82 -8.90 -10.80
CA TYR A 176 -5.08 -7.82 -10.16
C TYR A 176 -5.87 -7.21 -8.99
N GLY A 177 -7.09 -6.74 -9.22
CA GLY A 177 -7.92 -6.14 -8.19
C GLY A 177 -8.28 -7.12 -7.08
N LEU A 178 -8.64 -8.36 -7.42
CA LEU A 178 -8.94 -9.40 -6.44
C LEU A 178 -7.72 -9.73 -5.55
N GLY A 179 -6.51 -9.73 -6.09
CA GLY A 179 -5.28 -9.90 -5.32
C GLY A 179 -5.02 -8.72 -4.38
N ALA A 180 -5.14 -7.48 -4.87
CA ALA A 180 -4.82 -6.28 -4.11
C ALA A 180 -5.68 -6.13 -2.83
N GLY A 181 -7.00 -6.32 -2.91
CA GLY A 181 -7.90 -6.02 -1.80
C GLY A 181 -7.76 -6.94 -0.59
N SER A 182 -7.62 -8.24 -0.81
CA SER A 182 -7.50 -9.20 0.30
C SER A 182 -6.19 -9.07 1.05
N VAL A 183 -5.07 -8.80 0.36
CA VAL A 183 -3.78 -8.63 1.02
C VAL A 183 -3.76 -7.36 1.85
N ASP A 184 -4.29 -6.27 1.31
CA ASP A 184 -4.35 -4.98 2.02
C ASP A 184 -5.15 -5.13 3.34
N ALA A 185 -6.39 -5.61 3.28
CA ALA A 185 -7.21 -5.80 4.45
C ALA A 185 -6.60 -6.78 5.48
N SER A 186 -6.01 -7.89 5.01
CA SER A 186 -5.46 -8.92 5.90
C SER A 186 -4.18 -8.47 6.61
N LEU A 187 -3.27 -7.78 5.91
CA LEU A 187 -2.04 -7.27 6.50
C LEU A 187 -2.28 -6.09 7.43
N ASN A 188 -3.19 -5.18 7.08
CA ASN A 188 -3.59 -4.08 7.96
C ASN A 188 -4.14 -4.62 9.27
N ASN A 189 -5.06 -5.59 9.24
CA ASN A 189 -5.57 -6.20 10.47
C ASN A 189 -4.47 -6.93 11.26
N TYR A 190 -3.60 -7.67 10.57
CA TYR A 190 -2.49 -8.36 11.23
C TYR A 190 -1.57 -7.39 11.98
N VAL A 191 -1.21 -6.28 11.34
CA VAL A 191 -0.37 -5.25 11.96
C VAL A 191 -1.10 -4.55 13.11
N ALA A 192 -2.40 -4.25 12.96
CA ALA A 192 -3.20 -3.64 14.01
C ALA A 192 -3.34 -4.52 15.27
N LEU A 193 -3.29 -5.85 15.11
CA LEU A 193 -3.42 -6.81 16.22
C LEU A 193 -2.09 -7.15 16.90
N HIS A 194 -0.95 -7.07 16.17
CA HIS A 194 0.31 -7.65 16.64
C HIS A 194 1.45 -6.64 16.80
N TYR A 195 1.28 -5.41 16.30
CA TYR A 195 2.32 -4.38 16.30
C TYR A 195 1.76 -3.04 16.79
N GLU A 196 2.66 -2.15 17.20
CA GLU A 196 2.32 -0.80 17.65
C GLU A 196 1.92 0.11 16.48
N SER A 197 1.20 1.20 16.77
CA SER A 197 0.72 2.20 15.81
C SER A 197 1.83 2.76 14.90
N ARG A 198 3.08 2.87 15.41
CA ARG A 198 4.24 3.31 14.61
C ARG A 198 4.47 2.41 13.39
N HIS A 199 4.31 1.11 13.54
CA HIS A 199 4.51 0.16 12.45
C HIS A 199 3.41 0.24 11.39
N MET A 200 2.18 0.61 11.79
CA MET A 200 1.11 0.89 10.85
C MET A 200 1.43 2.13 9.99
N SER A 201 1.93 3.20 10.60
CA SER A 201 2.35 4.41 9.89
C SER A 201 3.50 4.14 8.91
N TRP A 202 4.51 3.39 9.34
CA TRP A 202 5.64 3.01 8.49
C TRP A 202 5.26 2.02 7.39
N LEU A 203 4.31 1.13 7.64
CA LEU A 203 3.73 0.23 6.65
C LEU A 203 3.19 1.02 5.44
N HIS A 204 2.39 2.05 5.71
CA HIS A 204 1.84 2.91 4.66
C HIS A 204 2.88 3.86 4.05
N CYS A 205 3.95 4.18 4.77
CA CYS A 205 5.12 4.85 4.17
C CYS A 205 5.81 3.93 3.14
N MET A 206 5.95 2.63 3.43
CA MET A 206 6.53 1.65 2.50
C MET A 206 5.68 1.48 1.24
N TRP A 207 4.34 1.50 1.36
CA TRP A 207 3.48 1.57 0.18
C TRP A 207 3.79 2.81 -0.69
N GLY A 208 3.95 3.98 -0.08
CA GLY A 208 4.33 5.22 -0.78
C GLY A 208 5.68 5.13 -1.49
N VAL A 209 6.66 4.44 -0.88
CA VAL A 209 7.95 4.13 -1.54
C VAL A 209 7.72 3.28 -2.79
N GLY A 210 6.91 2.23 -2.69
CA GLY A 210 6.54 1.39 -3.84
C GLY A 210 5.86 2.18 -4.95
N ALA A 211 4.84 2.97 -4.62
CA ALA A 211 4.10 3.80 -5.56
C ALA A 211 4.99 4.84 -6.27
N SER A 212 6.03 5.30 -5.59
CA SER A 212 7.03 6.20 -6.19
C SER A 212 8.00 5.47 -7.11
N LEU A 213 8.46 4.27 -6.73
CA LEU A 213 9.44 3.50 -7.52
C LEU A 213 8.84 2.92 -8.81
N GLY A 214 7.56 2.57 -8.81
CA GLY A 214 6.89 2.00 -9.98
C GLY A 214 7.07 2.82 -11.26
N PRO A 215 6.68 4.13 -11.26
CA PRO A 215 6.89 5.02 -12.39
C PRO A 215 8.35 5.17 -12.82
N TYR A 216 9.30 5.16 -11.87
CA TYR A 216 10.73 5.22 -12.21
C TYR A 216 11.18 3.97 -12.98
N ILE A 217 10.74 2.78 -12.56
CA ILE A 217 11.05 1.51 -13.26
C ILE A 217 10.43 1.54 -14.67
N MET A 218 9.19 2.02 -14.80
CA MET A 218 8.54 2.18 -16.10
C MET A 218 9.27 3.21 -16.98
N GLY A 219 9.59 4.37 -16.41
CA GLY A 219 10.33 5.42 -17.10
C GLY A 219 11.71 4.93 -17.59
N PHE A 220 12.42 4.17 -16.75
CA PHE A 220 13.70 3.55 -17.13
C PHE A 220 13.54 2.53 -18.27
N ALA A 221 12.45 1.76 -18.28
CA ALA A 221 12.16 0.86 -19.40
C ALA A 221 11.94 1.63 -20.70
N LEU A 222 11.12 2.69 -20.67
CA LEU A 222 10.77 3.48 -21.84
C LEU A 222 11.95 4.28 -22.38
N THR A 223 12.73 4.93 -21.50
CA THR A 223 13.93 5.70 -21.91
C THR A 223 15.09 4.82 -22.36
N GLY A 224 15.16 3.57 -21.84
CA GLY A 224 16.15 2.57 -22.29
C GLY A 224 15.79 1.86 -23.61
N GLY A 225 14.86 2.41 -24.40
CA GLY A 225 14.45 1.86 -25.69
C GLY A 225 13.65 0.55 -25.60
N LYS A 226 13.13 0.21 -24.41
CA LYS A 226 12.21 -0.91 -24.20
C LYS A 226 10.76 -0.43 -24.31
N THR A 227 9.83 -1.38 -24.45
CA THR A 227 8.40 -1.09 -24.46
C THR A 227 7.82 -1.06 -23.04
N TRP A 228 6.63 -0.54 -22.86
CA TRP A 228 5.89 -0.56 -21.60
C TRP A 228 5.72 -2.00 -21.02
N ASN A 229 5.64 -3.01 -21.90
CA ASN A 229 5.60 -4.43 -21.54
C ASN A 229 6.80 -4.84 -20.67
N ALA A 230 8.00 -4.28 -20.94
CA ALA A 230 9.19 -4.57 -20.14
C ALA A 230 9.07 -4.03 -18.71
N GLY A 231 8.51 -2.83 -18.53
CA GLY A 231 8.25 -2.26 -17.20
C GLY A 231 7.32 -3.15 -16.35
N TYR A 232 6.19 -3.57 -16.91
CA TYR A 232 5.29 -4.54 -16.26
C TYR A 232 5.98 -5.86 -15.94
N ARG A 233 6.79 -6.39 -16.87
CA ARG A 233 7.52 -7.65 -16.69
C ARG A 233 8.54 -7.57 -15.58
N TRP A 234 9.29 -6.49 -15.46
CA TRP A 234 10.28 -6.31 -14.40
C TRP A 234 9.63 -6.25 -13.02
N ILE A 235 8.54 -5.51 -12.88
CA ILE A 235 7.80 -5.47 -11.62
C ILE A 235 7.13 -6.82 -11.35
N GLY A 236 6.59 -7.48 -12.36
CA GLY A 236 6.09 -8.86 -12.25
C GLY A 236 7.14 -9.84 -11.72
N MET A 237 8.39 -9.75 -12.19
CA MET A 237 9.49 -10.56 -11.66
C MET A 237 9.79 -10.28 -10.19
N LEU A 238 9.79 -9.00 -9.76
CA LEU A 238 9.93 -8.64 -8.35
C LEU A 238 8.80 -9.24 -7.50
N GLN A 239 7.56 -9.20 -8.01
CA GLN A 239 6.41 -9.81 -7.35
C GLN A 239 6.53 -11.34 -7.24
N VAL A 240 7.08 -12.02 -8.25
CA VAL A 240 7.34 -13.47 -8.18
C VAL A 240 8.36 -13.78 -7.10
N VAL A 241 9.47 -13.03 -7.03
CA VAL A 241 10.48 -13.19 -5.97
C VAL A 241 9.85 -13.02 -4.59
N LEU A 242 9.05 -11.98 -4.41
CA LEU A 242 8.34 -11.77 -3.14
C LEU A 242 7.34 -12.89 -2.86
N THR A 243 6.62 -13.38 -3.86
CA THR A 243 5.71 -14.52 -3.73
C THR A 243 6.44 -15.75 -3.18
N VAL A 244 7.63 -16.06 -3.70
CA VAL A 244 8.46 -17.17 -3.20
C VAL A 244 8.85 -16.91 -1.73
N ILE A 245 9.32 -15.72 -1.38
CA ILE A 245 9.66 -15.34 0.00
C ILE A 245 8.45 -15.52 0.92
N LEU A 246 7.26 -15.10 0.50
CA LEU A 246 6.03 -15.23 1.27
C LEU A 246 5.65 -16.70 1.48
N PHE A 247 5.75 -17.55 0.46
CA PHE A 247 5.49 -18.99 0.64
C PHE A 247 6.51 -19.65 1.58
N LEU A 248 7.79 -19.27 1.51
CA LEU A 248 8.81 -19.76 2.43
C LEU A 248 8.61 -19.23 3.86
N SER A 249 8.04 -18.06 4.04
CA SER A 249 7.76 -17.47 5.36
C SER A 249 6.51 -18.04 6.06
N LEU A 250 5.70 -18.85 5.39
CA LEU A 250 4.44 -19.37 5.95
C LEU A 250 4.57 -20.02 7.34
N PRO A 251 5.66 -20.73 7.70
CA PRO A 251 5.81 -21.25 9.05
C PRO A 251 5.83 -20.16 10.13
N MET A 252 6.38 -18.97 9.82
CA MET A 252 6.52 -17.84 10.76
C MET A 252 5.18 -17.20 11.15
N TRP A 253 4.14 -17.36 10.31
CA TRP A 253 2.80 -16.84 10.57
C TRP A 253 1.97 -17.71 11.53
N LYS A 254 2.36 -18.99 11.74
CA LYS A 254 1.61 -19.97 12.53
C LYS A 254 1.77 -19.82 14.04
N GLY A 255 2.80 -19.14 14.52
CA GLY A 255 3.16 -19.08 15.96
C GLY A 255 2.39 -18.02 16.76
N ARG A 256 1.69 -17.10 16.09
CA ARG A 256 1.01 -15.98 16.74
C ARG A 256 -0.50 -16.14 16.66
N LYS A 257 -1.05 -16.68 17.72
CA LYS A 257 -2.46 -16.51 18.05
C LYS A 257 -2.64 -15.06 18.48
N ALA A 258 -3.53 -14.31 17.83
CA ALA A 258 -3.92 -12.99 18.31
C ALA A 258 -4.26 -13.11 19.81
N GLY A 259 -3.79 -12.16 20.65
CA GLY A 259 -3.99 -12.20 22.10
C GLY A 259 -5.44 -12.18 22.59
N GLY A 260 -6.38 -12.63 21.78
CA GLY A 260 -7.82 -12.77 22.02
C GLY A 260 -8.38 -14.19 21.94
N GLU A 261 -7.55 -15.23 21.68
CA GLU A 261 -8.06 -16.62 21.69
C GLU A 261 -8.26 -17.23 23.12
N GLN A 262 -8.68 -16.42 24.09
CA GLN A 262 -9.25 -16.92 25.35
C GLN A 262 -10.79 -16.97 25.36
N GLY A 263 -11.39 -17.07 24.20
CA GLY A 263 -12.83 -17.32 24.05
C GLY A 263 -13.07 -18.49 23.14
N LYS A 264 -12.90 -19.73 23.63
CA LYS A 264 -13.51 -20.91 23.01
C LYS A 264 -15.03 -20.86 23.26
N GLY A 265 -15.72 -20.02 22.48
CA GLY A 265 -17.17 -20.03 22.37
C GLY A 265 -17.52 -20.16 20.89
N GLU A 266 -18.54 -20.89 20.56
CA GLU A 266 -19.09 -21.09 19.20
C GLU A 266 -19.40 -19.75 18.47
N GLU A 267 -19.46 -18.62 19.20
CA GLU A 267 -19.63 -17.27 18.66
C GLU A 267 -18.39 -16.70 17.95
N ALA A 268 -17.18 -17.15 18.28
CA ALA A 268 -15.93 -16.64 17.68
C ALA A 268 -15.74 -17.09 16.22
N ASP A 269 -16.45 -18.13 15.77
CA ASP A 269 -16.34 -18.69 14.41
C ASP A 269 -17.37 -18.11 13.42
N LYS A 270 -18.31 -17.25 13.89
CA LYS A 270 -19.37 -16.72 13.04
C LYS A 270 -18.81 -15.64 12.09
N ILE A 271 -18.91 -15.91 10.78
CA ILE A 271 -18.65 -14.91 9.74
C ILE A 271 -19.77 -13.88 9.74
N LEU A 272 -19.42 -12.62 10.04
CA LEU A 272 -20.39 -11.53 10.06
C LEU A 272 -20.78 -11.12 8.63
N SER A 273 -22.08 -10.98 8.42
CA SER A 273 -22.62 -10.40 7.19
C SER A 273 -22.51 -8.86 7.22
N LEU A 274 -22.50 -8.23 6.04
CA LEU A 274 -22.44 -6.77 5.96
C LEU A 274 -23.53 -6.04 6.77
N PRO A 275 -24.82 -6.48 6.77
CA PRO A 275 -25.84 -5.89 7.63
C PRO A 275 -25.57 -6.04 9.14
N GLU A 276 -24.96 -7.17 9.55
CA GLU A 276 -24.58 -7.39 10.96
C GLU A 276 -23.44 -6.44 11.34
N ILE A 277 -22.42 -6.27 10.48
CA ILE A 277 -21.30 -5.34 10.71
C ILE A 277 -21.83 -3.90 10.85
N ILE A 278 -22.71 -3.45 9.97
CA ILE A 278 -23.26 -2.10 9.99
C ILE A 278 -24.10 -1.84 11.27
N ARG A 279 -24.65 -2.88 11.92
CA ARG A 279 -25.39 -2.77 13.16
C ARG A 279 -24.53 -2.67 14.42
N ILE A 280 -23.24 -2.99 14.31
CA ILE A 280 -22.30 -2.86 15.44
C ILE A 280 -22.22 -1.38 15.83
N PRO A 281 -22.38 -1.01 17.12
CA PRO A 281 -22.20 0.37 17.56
C PRO A 281 -20.82 0.93 17.19
N GLY A 282 -20.78 2.08 16.55
CA GLY A 282 -19.55 2.70 16.08
C GLY A 282 -19.10 2.26 14.65
N ALA A 283 -19.62 1.15 14.12
CA ALA A 283 -19.18 0.66 12.81
C ALA A 283 -19.53 1.64 11.68
N LYS A 284 -20.74 2.18 11.63
CA LYS A 284 -21.13 3.17 10.62
C LYS A 284 -20.23 4.39 10.66
N GLU A 285 -19.91 4.83 11.85
CA GLU A 285 -19.10 6.01 12.09
C GLU A 285 -17.68 5.82 11.55
N VAL A 286 -17.02 4.72 11.84
CA VAL A 286 -15.68 4.45 11.33
C VAL A 286 -15.66 4.24 9.81
N LEU A 287 -16.70 3.59 9.25
CA LEU A 287 -16.82 3.38 7.80
C LEU A 287 -17.01 4.71 7.05
N ILE A 288 -17.87 5.59 7.54
CA ILE A 288 -18.09 6.92 6.94
C ILE A 288 -16.85 7.79 7.13
N CYS A 289 -16.23 7.77 8.32
CA CYS A 289 -14.98 8.48 8.58
C CYS A 289 -13.89 8.09 7.57
N PHE A 290 -13.72 6.81 7.34
CA PHE A 290 -12.68 6.27 6.45
C PHE A 290 -13.00 6.56 4.96
N PHE A 291 -14.28 6.46 4.57
CA PHE A 291 -14.76 6.92 3.26
C PHE A 291 -14.41 8.39 3.01
N CYS A 292 -14.75 9.28 3.97
CA CYS A 292 -14.48 10.71 3.86
C CYS A 292 -12.99 11.02 3.79
N TYR A 293 -12.17 10.29 4.55
CA TYR A 293 -10.72 10.42 4.49
C TYR A 293 -10.20 10.16 3.07
N CYS A 294 -10.53 9.00 2.49
CA CYS A 294 -10.08 8.65 1.14
C CYS A 294 -10.65 9.59 0.08
N ALA A 295 -11.87 10.08 0.27
CA ALA A 295 -12.49 11.10 -0.55
C ALA A 295 -11.68 12.41 -0.54
N VAL A 296 -11.26 12.89 0.64
CA VAL A 296 -10.43 14.10 0.80
C VAL A 296 -9.08 13.91 0.13
N GLU A 297 -8.37 12.82 0.48
CA GLU A 297 -7.02 12.54 -0.04
C GLU A 297 -7.03 12.48 -1.57
N GLN A 298 -7.90 11.67 -2.16
CA GLN A 298 -7.94 11.46 -3.61
C GLN A 298 -8.46 12.67 -4.37
N THR A 299 -9.47 13.39 -3.83
CA THR A 299 -9.97 14.59 -4.49
C THR A 299 -8.93 15.71 -4.46
N ALA A 300 -8.28 15.93 -3.32
CA ALA A 300 -7.22 16.93 -3.21
C ALA A 300 -6.07 16.61 -4.18
N GLY A 301 -5.57 15.36 -4.18
CA GLY A 301 -4.47 14.95 -5.06
C GLY A 301 -4.79 15.08 -6.55
N LEU A 302 -5.97 14.63 -6.97
CA LEU A 302 -6.38 14.67 -8.38
C LEU A 302 -6.62 16.09 -8.88
N TRP A 303 -7.25 16.94 -8.07
CA TRP A 303 -7.70 18.27 -8.50
C TRP A 303 -6.73 19.40 -8.15
N ALA A 304 -5.64 19.13 -7.40
CA ALA A 304 -4.65 20.13 -6.98
C ALA A 304 -4.11 20.95 -8.16
N SER A 305 -3.60 20.27 -9.21
CA SER A 305 -3.04 20.94 -10.39
C SER A 305 -4.09 21.76 -11.13
N SER A 306 -5.27 21.19 -11.37
CA SER A 306 -6.38 21.90 -12.05
C SER A 306 -6.84 23.14 -11.26
N TYR A 307 -6.90 23.06 -9.94
CA TYR A 307 -7.22 24.21 -9.08
C TYR A 307 -6.16 25.32 -9.19
N LEU A 308 -4.87 24.96 -9.19
CA LEU A 308 -3.77 25.91 -9.30
C LEU A 308 -3.74 26.57 -10.69
N VAL A 309 -4.00 25.81 -11.77
CA VAL A 309 -4.02 26.37 -13.13
C VAL A 309 -5.27 27.18 -13.38
N LEU A 310 -6.47 26.59 -13.22
CA LEU A 310 -7.71 27.18 -13.68
C LEU A 310 -8.25 28.30 -12.77
N TYR A 311 -7.94 28.25 -11.47
CA TYR A 311 -8.41 29.26 -10.51
C TYR A 311 -7.32 30.24 -10.07
N LYS A 312 -6.08 29.75 -9.85
CA LYS A 312 -4.98 30.59 -9.38
C LYS A 312 -4.11 31.13 -10.52
N GLY A 313 -4.34 30.76 -11.78
CA GLY A 313 -3.64 31.26 -12.96
C GLY A 313 -2.18 30.81 -13.07
N MET A 314 -1.81 29.73 -12.39
CA MET A 314 -0.44 29.18 -12.43
C MET A 314 -0.17 28.50 -13.76
N ALA A 315 1.08 28.57 -14.26
CA ALA A 315 1.50 27.80 -15.45
C ALA A 315 1.38 26.28 -15.18
N ALA A 316 0.89 25.51 -16.16
CA ALA A 316 0.56 24.10 -15.98
C ALA A 316 1.76 23.26 -15.52
N GLU A 317 2.95 23.50 -16.05
CA GLU A 317 4.19 22.82 -15.67
C GLU A 317 4.53 23.05 -14.18
N THR A 318 4.43 24.29 -13.72
CA THR A 318 4.69 24.68 -12.33
C THR A 318 3.62 24.10 -11.40
N ALA A 319 2.35 24.13 -11.81
CA ALA A 319 1.23 23.60 -11.04
C ALA A 319 1.33 22.07 -10.86
N ALA A 320 1.78 21.34 -11.88
CA ALA A 320 2.01 19.90 -11.77
C ALA A 320 3.11 19.58 -10.76
N GLY A 321 4.23 20.33 -10.77
CA GLY A 321 5.30 20.19 -9.79
C GLY A 321 4.82 20.48 -8.36
N PHE A 322 4.00 21.51 -8.15
CA PHE A 322 3.46 21.83 -6.83
C PHE A 322 2.37 20.86 -6.37
N ALA A 323 1.57 20.32 -7.29
CA ALA A 323 0.60 19.28 -6.95
C ALA A 323 1.27 18.01 -6.40
N SER A 324 2.47 17.67 -6.89
CA SER A 324 3.23 16.53 -6.36
C SER A 324 3.69 16.73 -4.91
N MET A 325 3.83 17.97 -4.45
CA MET A 325 4.20 18.28 -3.06
C MET A 325 3.13 17.83 -2.04
N PHE A 326 1.86 17.72 -2.47
CA PHE A 326 0.81 17.11 -1.67
C PHE A 326 1.16 15.65 -1.31
N TYR A 327 1.58 14.85 -2.28
CA TYR A 327 1.97 13.46 -2.07
C TYR A 327 3.29 13.31 -1.30
N ILE A 328 4.24 14.24 -1.51
CA ILE A 328 5.46 14.33 -0.70
C ILE A 328 5.07 14.62 0.76
N GLY A 329 4.11 15.53 0.99
CA GLY A 329 3.54 15.81 2.32
C GLY A 329 2.98 14.56 2.98
N ILE A 330 2.20 13.76 2.27
CA ILE A 330 1.66 12.48 2.78
C ILE A 330 2.81 11.52 3.13
N THR A 331 3.76 11.32 2.24
CA THR A 331 4.84 10.33 2.44
C THR A 331 5.74 10.70 3.61
N LEU A 332 6.21 11.95 3.65
CA LEU A 332 7.03 12.45 4.76
C LEU A 332 6.23 12.50 6.06
N GLY A 333 4.96 12.90 5.98
CA GLY A 333 4.05 12.89 7.11
C GLY A 333 3.85 11.49 7.69
N ARG A 334 3.68 10.45 6.86
CA ARG A 334 3.57 9.04 7.29
C ARG A 334 4.87 8.55 7.97
N ALA A 335 6.03 8.91 7.42
CA ALA A 335 7.32 8.62 8.06
C ALA A 335 7.42 9.29 9.45
N ALA A 336 7.10 10.58 9.54
CA ALA A 336 7.12 11.34 10.78
C ALA A 336 6.07 10.83 11.79
N SER A 337 4.87 10.46 11.33
CA SER A 337 3.79 9.93 12.17
C SER A 337 4.22 8.67 12.93
N GLY A 338 5.05 7.81 12.35
CA GLY A 338 5.60 6.65 13.03
C GLY A 338 6.39 7.00 14.30
N PHE A 339 7.10 8.13 14.30
CA PHE A 339 7.80 8.63 15.51
C PHE A 339 6.84 9.35 16.46
N MET A 340 5.85 10.07 15.95
CA MET A 340 4.89 10.81 16.77
C MET A 340 3.96 9.85 17.54
N THR A 341 3.58 8.71 16.97
CA THR A 341 2.77 7.68 17.65
C THR A 341 3.46 7.01 18.82
N MET A 342 4.78 7.21 19.00
CA MET A 342 5.48 6.81 20.23
C MET A 342 5.10 7.68 21.45
N LYS A 343 4.55 8.88 21.23
CA LYS A 343 4.15 9.83 22.29
C LYS A 343 2.66 10.10 22.32
N PHE A 344 1.99 10.00 21.17
CA PHE A 344 0.57 10.31 21.00
C PHE A 344 -0.19 9.03 20.64
N ASN A 345 -1.37 8.84 21.23
CA ASN A 345 -2.25 7.73 20.87
C ASN A 345 -2.97 7.99 19.54
N ASP A 346 -3.58 6.92 18.96
CA ASP A 346 -4.24 7.00 17.66
C ASP A 346 -5.29 8.10 17.58
N THR A 347 -6.14 8.27 18.62
CA THR A 347 -7.16 9.33 18.66
C THR A 347 -6.54 10.73 18.62
N GLN A 348 -5.44 10.95 19.34
CA GLN A 348 -4.73 12.24 19.33
C GLN A 348 -4.10 12.50 17.96
N MET A 349 -3.50 11.47 17.34
CA MET A 349 -2.91 11.55 16.00
C MET A 349 -3.97 11.85 14.94
N ILE A 350 -5.13 11.21 15.00
CA ILE A 350 -6.25 11.49 14.09
C ILE A 350 -6.70 12.95 14.26
N ARG A 351 -6.92 13.42 15.49
CA ARG A 351 -7.32 14.80 15.75
C ARG A 351 -6.28 15.83 15.27
N LEU A 352 -5.00 15.53 15.46
CA LEU A 352 -3.91 16.37 14.94
C LEU A 352 -3.96 16.42 13.40
N GLY A 353 -4.15 15.27 12.75
CA GLY A 353 -4.31 15.19 11.30
C GLY A 353 -5.50 15.99 10.79
N LEU A 354 -6.68 15.81 11.40
CA LEU A 354 -7.90 16.55 11.06
C LEU A 354 -7.71 18.08 11.24
N GLY A 355 -7.09 18.51 12.33
CA GLY A 355 -6.75 19.91 12.57
C GLY A 355 -5.78 20.48 11.54
N THR A 356 -4.78 19.69 11.12
CA THR A 356 -3.81 20.10 10.08
C THR A 356 -4.49 20.20 8.71
N ILE A 357 -5.39 19.27 8.36
CA ILE A 357 -6.21 19.36 7.14
C ILE A 357 -7.08 20.61 7.17
N ALA A 358 -7.76 20.89 8.32
CA ALA A 358 -8.58 22.09 8.49
C ALA A 358 -7.75 23.37 8.26
N LEU A 359 -6.57 23.47 8.87
CA LEU A 359 -5.65 24.58 8.67
C LEU A 359 -5.27 24.72 7.19
N GLY A 360 -4.92 23.64 6.52
CA GLY A 360 -4.59 23.65 5.09
C GLY A 360 -5.75 24.16 4.23
N ILE A 361 -7.00 23.73 4.50
CA ILE A 361 -8.20 24.20 3.80
C ILE A 361 -8.43 25.70 4.06
N VAL A 362 -8.29 26.15 5.31
CA VAL A 362 -8.43 27.59 5.66
C VAL A 362 -7.38 28.41 4.91
N VAL A 363 -6.13 27.95 4.85
CA VAL A 363 -5.06 28.61 4.08
C VAL A 363 -5.39 28.68 2.59
N MET A 364 -6.00 27.65 2.00
CA MET A 364 -6.45 27.69 0.60
C MET A 364 -7.59 28.68 0.35
N LEU A 365 -8.47 28.91 1.33
CA LEU A 365 -9.60 29.85 1.24
C LEU A 365 -9.17 31.31 1.30
N ILE A 366 -7.98 31.61 1.82
CA ILE A 366 -7.47 32.99 1.85
C ILE A 366 -7.24 33.46 0.40
N PRO A 367 -7.83 34.62 0.00
CA PRO A 367 -7.75 35.12 -1.37
C PRO A 367 -6.40 35.80 -1.66
N MET A 368 -5.30 35.10 -1.36
CA MET A 368 -3.92 35.54 -1.63
C MET A 368 -3.29 34.65 -2.72
N GLY A 369 -2.11 35.02 -3.17
CA GLY A 369 -1.44 34.40 -4.32
C GLY A 369 -1.37 32.85 -4.31
N ALA A 370 -1.04 32.27 -5.46
CA ALA A 370 -1.03 30.82 -5.67
C ALA A 370 -0.10 30.04 -4.70
N ASN A 371 1.01 30.66 -4.26
CA ASN A 371 1.94 30.04 -3.30
C ASN A 371 1.29 29.69 -1.96
N LEU A 372 0.33 30.50 -1.50
CA LEU A 372 -0.40 30.21 -0.27
C LEU A 372 -1.31 28.98 -0.43
N SER A 373 -1.93 28.82 -1.61
CA SER A 373 -2.73 27.64 -1.92
C SER A 373 -1.86 26.38 -1.99
N VAL A 374 -0.63 26.48 -2.49
CA VAL A 374 0.35 25.37 -2.47
C VAL A 374 0.70 24.99 -1.03
N ALA A 375 0.96 25.96 -0.16
CA ALA A 375 1.19 25.70 1.26
C ALA A 375 -0.01 25.00 1.92
N GLY A 376 -1.25 25.44 1.58
CA GLY A 376 -2.48 24.79 2.04
C GLY A 376 -2.56 23.33 1.56
N LEU A 377 -2.24 23.02 0.32
CA LEU A 377 -2.23 21.64 -0.22
C LEU A 377 -1.18 20.77 0.49
N ILE A 378 0.01 21.29 0.76
CA ILE A 378 1.05 20.57 1.54
C ILE A 378 0.55 20.26 2.95
N LEU A 379 -0.09 21.24 3.62
CA LEU A 379 -0.68 21.03 4.95
C LEU A 379 -1.78 19.97 4.91
N ILE A 380 -2.64 19.95 3.88
CA ILE A 380 -3.65 18.90 3.71
C ILE A 380 -2.96 17.53 3.58
N GLY A 381 -1.92 17.43 2.77
CA GLY A 381 -1.15 16.18 2.62
C GLY A 381 -0.51 15.71 3.93
N LEU A 382 0.14 16.61 4.67
CA LEU A 382 0.70 16.32 5.99
C LEU A 382 -0.37 15.89 6.99
N GLY A 383 -1.54 16.53 6.97
CA GLY A 383 -2.65 16.19 7.84
C GLY A 383 -3.31 14.85 7.51
N CYS A 384 -3.36 14.48 6.24
CA CYS A 384 -3.83 13.16 5.78
C CYS A 384 -2.93 12.02 6.31
N ALA A 385 -1.65 12.27 6.48
CA ALA A 385 -0.65 11.24 6.76
C ALA A 385 -0.94 10.35 7.99
N PRO A 386 -1.28 10.87 9.19
CA PRO A 386 -1.55 10.04 10.37
C PRO A 386 -2.96 9.44 10.36
N VAL A 387 -3.93 10.01 9.63
CA VAL A 387 -5.35 9.62 9.78
C VAL A 387 -5.59 8.20 9.33
N TYR A 388 -5.15 7.82 8.12
CA TYR A 388 -5.36 6.49 7.56
C TYR A 388 -4.80 5.37 8.47
N PRO A 389 -3.49 5.38 8.81
CA PRO A 389 -2.91 4.30 9.61
C PRO A 389 -3.50 4.24 11.03
N CYS A 390 -3.78 5.39 11.67
CA CYS A 390 -4.30 5.41 13.03
C CYS A 390 -5.78 4.97 13.10
N VAL A 391 -6.62 5.27 12.11
CA VAL A 391 -8.00 4.77 12.05
C VAL A 391 -8.01 3.24 11.94
N ILE A 392 -7.16 2.66 11.10
CA ILE A 392 -7.09 1.21 10.97
C ILE A 392 -6.52 0.57 12.24
N HIS A 393 -5.39 1.11 12.76
CA HIS A 393 -4.74 0.58 13.94
C HIS A 393 -5.65 0.60 15.18
N SER A 394 -6.50 1.62 15.32
CA SER A 394 -7.46 1.73 16.43
C SER A 394 -8.67 0.79 16.31
N THR A 395 -8.93 0.17 15.16
CA THR A 395 -10.12 -0.66 14.92
C THR A 395 -10.26 -1.82 15.92
N PRO A 396 -9.20 -2.62 16.22
CA PRO A 396 -9.31 -3.66 17.23
C PRO A 396 -9.62 -3.14 18.64
N ALA A 397 -9.13 -1.94 18.99
CA ALA A 397 -9.40 -1.33 20.29
C ALA A 397 -10.88 -0.89 20.43
N HIS A 398 -11.52 -0.46 19.33
CA HIS A 398 -12.92 -0.04 19.32
C HIS A 398 -13.92 -1.21 19.27
N PHE A 399 -13.57 -2.31 18.58
CA PHE A 399 -14.54 -3.35 18.20
C PHE A 399 -14.20 -4.76 18.69
N GLY A 400 -13.01 -4.93 19.27
CA GLY A 400 -12.47 -6.24 19.64
C GLY A 400 -11.69 -6.92 18.51
N ALA A 401 -10.75 -7.76 18.88
CA ALA A 401 -9.89 -8.49 17.96
C ALA A 401 -10.67 -9.49 17.08
N ASP A 402 -11.77 -10.05 17.61
CA ASP A 402 -12.66 -11.01 16.96
C ASP A 402 -13.40 -10.42 15.76
N LYS A 403 -13.74 -9.12 15.79
CA LYS A 403 -14.49 -8.40 14.75
C LYS A 403 -13.62 -7.52 13.86
N SER A 404 -12.39 -7.25 14.28
CA SER A 404 -11.51 -6.27 13.60
C SER A 404 -11.26 -6.61 12.12
N GLN A 405 -11.01 -7.89 11.79
CA GLN A 405 -10.78 -8.30 10.41
C GLN A 405 -11.98 -8.02 9.49
N ALA A 406 -13.21 -8.32 9.99
CA ALA A 406 -14.43 -8.08 9.22
C ALA A 406 -14.66 -6.56 9.01
N ILE A 407 -14.47 -5.75 10.05
CA ILE A 407 -14.65 -4.29 9.99
C ILE A 407 -13.58 -3.65 9.10
N ILE A 408 -12.30 -4.03 9.22
CA ILE A 408 -11.21 -3.53 8.36
C ILE A 408 -11.48 -3.90 6.89
N GLY A 409 -11.98 -5.11 6.62
CA GLY A 409 -12.37 -5.49 5.26
C GLY A 409 -13.42 -4.55 4.65
N VAL A 410 -14.43 -4.15 5.44
CA VAL A 410 -15.44 -3.18 4.98
C VAL A 410 -14.89 -1.76 4.93
N GLN A 411 -13.99 -1.37 5.87
CA GLN A 411 -13.29 -0.08 5.80
C GLN A 411 -12.51 0.07 4.49
N MET A 412 -11.75 -0.96 4.08
CA MET A 412 -11.01 -0.95 2.81
C MET A 412 -11.98 -0.83 1.62
N ALA A 413 -13.08 -1.57 1.61
CA ALA A 413 -14.07 -1.46 0.56
C ALA A 413 -14.65 -0.03 0.48
N MET A 414 -14.97 0.59 1.63
CA MET A 414 -15.48 1.97 1.69
C MET A 414 -14.43 3.00 1.26
N ALA A 415 -13.14 2.75 1.56
CA ALA A 415 -12.02 3.54 1.05
C ALA A 415 -12.02 3.61 -0.47
N TYR A 416 -12.07 2.45 -1.13
CA TYR A 416 -12.11 2.37 -2.60
C TYR A 416 -13.37 3.00 -3.20
N VAL A 417 -14.52 2.88 -2.54
CA VAL A 417 -15.74 3.59 -2.97
C VAL A 417 -15.54 5.10 -2.89
N GLY A 418 -14.97 5.61 -1.80
CA GLY A 418 -14.66 7.04 -1.64
C GLY A 418 -13.70 7.55 -2.71
N THR A 419 -12.63 6.80 -2.95
CA THR A 419 -11.62 7.08 -3.98
C THR A 419 -12.21 7.13 -5.40
N CYS A 420 -13.13 6.22 -5.73
CA CYS A 420 -13.67 6.11 -7.08
C CYS A 420 -14.82 7.09 -7.34
N VAL A 421 -15.62 7.44 -6.33
CA VAL A 421 -16.86 8.22 -6.51
C VAL A 421 -16.65 9.71 -6.29
N MET A 422 -15.90 10.09 -5.26
CA MET A 422 -15.88 11.48 -4.82
C MET A 422 -15.06 12.42 -5.70
N PRO A 423 -13.89 12.04 -6.28
CA PRO A 423 -13.17 12.91 -7.20
C PRO A 423 -13.93 13.19 -8.51
N PRO A 424 -14.58 12.21 -9.19
CA PRO A 424 -15.46 12.47 -10.32
C PRO A 424 -16.68 13.34 -9.99
N LEU A 425 -17.27 13.16 -8.80
CA LEU A 425 -18.38 13.99 -8.33
C LEU A 425 -17.94 15.45 -8.22
N PHE A 426 -16.75 15.71 -7.64
CA PHE A 426 -16.20 17.06 -7.67
C PHE A 426 -15.95 17.55 -9.10
N GLY A 427 -15.55 16.67 -10.01
CA GLY A 427 -15.38 16.99 -11.43
C GLY A 427 -16.66 17.55 -12.09
N ILE A 428 -17.81 17.00 -11.74
CA ILE A 428 -19.11 17.53 -12.18
C ILE A 428 -19.31 18.95 -11.62
N ILE A 429 -19.03 19.17 -10.35
CA ILE A 429 -19.11 20.50 -9.71
C ILE A 429 -18.13 21.48 -10.38
N ALA A 430 -16.89 21.07 -10.61
CA ALA A 430 -15.86 21.89 -11.24
C ALA A 430 -16.25 22.33 -12.66
N ASN A 431 -16.85 21.42 -13.44
CA ASN A 431 -17.26 21.70 -14.82
C ASN A 431 -18.52 22.57 -14.92
N HIS A 432 -19.51 22.36 -14.05
CA HIS A 432 -20.80 23.07 -14.15
C HIS A 432 -20.87 24.33 -13.31
N ILE A 433 -20.02 24.45 -12.26
CA ILE A 433 -20.05 25.59 -11.35
C ILE A 433 -18.67 26.26 -11.32
N SER A 434 -17.69 25.69 -10.62
CA SER A 434 -16.32 26.23 -10.54
C SER A 434 -15.37 25.28 -9.84
N VAL A 435 -14.14 25.18 -10.35
CA VAL A 435 -13.01 24.52 -9.66
C VAL A 435 -12.59 25.22 -8.37
N ALA A 436 -12.92 26.52 -8.22
CA ALA A 436 -12.67 27.31 -7.01
C ALA A 436 -13.36 26.75 -5.76
N LEU A 437 -14.39 25.90 -5.93
CA LEU A 437 -15.11 25.24 -4.85
C LEU A 437 -14.34 24.07 -4.21
N LEU A 438 -13.14 23.71 -4.71
CA LEU A 438 -12.35 22.62 -4.16
C LEU A 438 -12.16 22.72 -2.63
N PRO A 439 -11.71 23.84 -2.04
CA PRO A 439 -11.55 23.92 -0.59
C PRO A 439 -12.86 23.74 0.17
N VAL A 440 -13.98 24.25 -0.36
CA VAL A 440 -15.31 24.12 0.26
C VAL A 440 -15.78 22.67 0.23
N TYR A 441 -15.57 21.97 -0.89
CA TYR A 441 -15.88 20.54 -1.03
C TYR A 441 -15.09 19.68 -0.03
N LEU A 442 -13.77 19.93 0.09
CA LEU A 442 -12.92 19.26 1.06
C LEU A 442 -13.34 19.59 2.50
N LEU A 443 -13.77 20.81 2.77
CA LEU A 443 -14.27 21.22 4.11
C LEU A 443 -15.51 20.43 4.52
N ILE A 444 -16.47 20.25 3.61
CA ILE A 444 -17.69 19.47 3.89
C ILE A 444 -17.33 18.03 4.27
N LEU A 445 -16.44 17.40 3.51
CA LEU A 445 -15.96 16.04 3.79
C LEU A 445 -15.18 15.97 5.11
N LEU A 446 -14.35 16.98 5.41
CA LEU A 446 -13.60 17.07 6.66
C LEU A 446 -14.53 17.22 7.87
N VAL A 447 -15.55 18.08 7.78
CA VAL A 447 -16.54 18.26 8.87
C VAL A 447 -17.25 16.93 9.13
N LEU A 448 -17.74 16.25 8.09
CA LEU A 448 -18.40 14.95 8.24
C LEU A 448 -17.44 13.92 8.84
N MET A 449 -16.20 13.85 8.37
CA MET A 449 -15.17 12.96 8.90
C MET A 449 -14.91 13.21 10.39
N THR A 450 -14.78 14.48 10.79
CA THR A 450 -14.53 14.87 12.18
C THR A 450 -15.73 14.49 13.07
N MET A 451 -16.95 14.77 12.61
CA MET A 451 -18.16 14.40 13.35
C MET A 451 -18.25 12.89 13.56
N MET A 452 -17.97 12.11 12.52
CA MET A 452 -18.00 10.64 12.58
C MET A 452 -16.91 10.10 13.51
N HIS A 453 -15.72 10.66 13.48
CA HIS A 453 -14.63 10.25 14.38
C HIS A 453 -14.98 10.54 15.85
N GLU A 454 -15.52 11.71 16.16
CA GLU A 454 -15.88 12.04 17.54
C GLU A 454 -17.08 11.21 18.04
N GLU A 455 -18.04 10.91 17.15
CA GLU A 455 -19.18 10.04 17.49
C GLU A 455 -18.75 8.59 17.69
N LEU A 456 -17.81 8.08 16.88
CA LEU A 456 -17.17 6.78 17.10
C LEU A 456 -16.58 6.70 18.50
N ASN A 457 -15.76 7.67 18.90
CA ASN A 457 -15.13 7.71 20.21
C ASN A 457 -16.14 7.76 21.38
N LYS A 458 -17.34 8.32 21.16
CA LYS A 458 -18.40 8.31 22.19
C LYS A 458 -19.09 6.95 22.30
N LYS A 459 -19.29 6.26 21.18
CA LYS A 459 -20.04 4.98 21.14
C LYS A 459 -19.21 3.77 21.56
N THR A 460 -17.90 3.88 21.51
CA THR A 460 -16.96 2.77 21.78
C THR A 460 -16.13 2.99 23.06
N LYS A 461 -16.43 4.04 23.81
CA LYS A 461 -15.98 4.20 25.20
C LYS A 461 -16.88 3.38 26.11
#